data_6115a46cf3d3aa5fe32e7f5dc3bef15c
#
_entry.id   6115a46cf3d3aa5fe32e7f5dc3bef15c
#
_cell.length_a   1.000
_cell.length_b   1.000
_cell.length_c   1.000
_cell.angle_alpha   90.00
_cell.angle_beta   90.00
_cell.angle_gamma   90.00
#
_symmetry.space_group_name_H-M   'P 1'
#
loop_
_entity.id
_entity.type
_entity.pdbx_description
1 polymer ?
#
loop_
_entity_poly.entity_id
_entity_poly.type
_entity_poly.pdbx_seq_one_letter_code
_entity_poly.pdbx_strand_id
1 'polypeptide(L)'
;LTYVATWLINIRLPFMGSGGLIHLGNVPLFVAAMLYGRKTGAVAGAFGMGLFDLFSGWTSWAPFTFVIVGAMGYVVGLMAEKKPFANATVNNIVSILLAIVIKVVGYYFAEVILYGNWVAPFGSIPGNIIQVGVAGIIVLAFIQQLRKYVKAL
;
A
#
# COMPACT_ATOMS: atom_id res chain seq x y z
N LEU A 1 13.19 -3.35 -2.06
CA LEU A 1 12.25 -4.48 -1.88
C LEU A 1 10.86 -4.16 -2.43
N THR A 2 10.22 -3.04 -2.05
CA THR A 2 8.87 -2.68 -2.52
C THR A 2 8.78 -2.63 -4.05
N TYR A 3 9.71 -1.95 -4.72
CA TYR A 3 9.81 -1.93 -6.18
C TYR A 3 9.92 -3.33 -6.80
N VAL A 4 10.83 -4.14 -6.28
CA VAL A 4 11.08 -5.50 -6.78
C VAL A 4 9.86 -6.40 -6.58
N ALA A 5 9.22 -6.34 -5.41
CA ALA A 5 8.02 -7.11 -5.13
C ALA A 5 6.83 -6.69 -6.02
N THR A 6 6.74 -5.39 -6.34
CA THR A 6 5.74 -4.89 -7.29
C THR A 6 6.01 -5.40 -8.72
N TRP A 7 7.28 -5.48 -9.09
CA TRP A 7 7.69 -5.94 -10.41
C TRP A 7 7.57 -7.46 -10.61
N LEU A 8 8.01 -8.24 -9.61
CA LEU A 8 8.07 -9.70 -9.71
C LEU A 8 6.68 -10.37 -9.65
N ILE A 9 5.79 -9.84 -8.82
CA ILE A 9 4.48 -10.43 -8.58
C ILE A 9 3.43 -9.36 -8.87
N ASN A 10 3.13 -9.21 -10.17
CA ASN A 10 2.04 -8.38 -10.64
C ASN A 10 1.15 -9.17 -11.60
N ILE A 11 -0.16 -9.05 -11.41
CA ILE A 11 -1.17 -9.68 -12.25
C ILE A 11 -2.08 -8.55 -12.74
N ARG A 12 -2.17 -8.42 -14.06
CA ARG A 12 -3.13 -7.52 -14.69
C ARG A 12 -4.46 -8.25 -14.83
N LEU A 13 -5.50 -7.73 -14.21
CA LEU A 13 -6.84 -8.28 -14.34
C LEU A 13 -7.57 -7.57 -15.48
N PRO A 14 -7.85 -8.26 -16.60
CA PRO A 14 -8.47 -7.65 -17.78
C PRO A 14 -9.91 -7.18 -17.57
N PHE A 15 -10.55 -7.63 -16.47
CA PHE A 15 -11.95 -7.33 -16.17
C PHE A 15 -12.16 -6.14 -15.24
N MET A 16 -11.10 -5.57 -14.67
CA MET A 16 -11.18 -4.48 -13.71
C MET A 16 -10.60 -3.20 -14.31
N GLY A 17 -11.29 -2.59 -15.24
CA GLY A 17 -10.96 -1.27 -15.76
C GLY A 17 -9.44 -0.97 -15.85
N SER A 18 -9.06 0.26 -16.00
CA SER A 18 -7.66 0.68 -16.19
C SER A 18 -6.78 0.60 -14.93
N GLY A 19 -7.33 0.25 -13.76
CA GLY A 19 -6.60 0.15 -12.49
C GLY A 19 -6.35 -1.28 -12.00
N GLY A 20 -6.57 -2.30 -12.82
CA GLY A 20 -6.55 -3.71 -12.41
C GLY A 20 -5.16 -4.35 -12.23
N LEU A 21 -4.17 -3.62 -11.72
CA LEU A 21 -2.87 -4.19 -11.38
C LEU A 21 -2.86 -4.69 -9.93
N ILE A 22 -2.86 -6.01 -9.74
CA ILE A 22 -2.65 -6.62 -8.42
C ILE A 22 -1.18 -7.01 -8.29
N HIS A 23 -0.52 -6.50 -7.24
CA HIS A 23 0.89 -6.77 -6.95
C HIS A 23 1.13 -6.88 -5.44
N LEU A 24 2.21 -7.56 -5.06
CA LEU A 24 2.58 -7.76 -3.65
C LEU A 24 3.49 -6.66 -3.06
N GLY A 25 3.67 -5.55 -3.75
CA GLY A 25 4.48 -4.42 -3.27
C GLY A 25 4.04 -3.84 -1.91
N ASN A 26 2.76 -4.01 -1.54
CA ASN A 26 2.27 -3.58 -0.22
C ASN A 26 2.84 -4.43 0.93
N VAL A 27 3.28 -5.67 0.70
CA VAL A 27 3.88 -6.52 1.75
C VAL A 27 5.17 -5.91 2.29
N PRO A 28 6.23 -5.68 1.50
CA PRO A 28 7.44 -5.04 2.01
C PRO A 28 7.22 -3.60 2.45
N LEU A 29 6.26 -2.87 1.87
CA LEU A 29 5.84 -1.55 2.34
C LEU A 29 5.35 -1.60 3.80
N PHE A 30 4.40 -2.49 4.12
CA PHE A 30 3.85 -2.61 5.46
C PHE A 30 4.91 -3.12 6.45
N VAL A 31 5.76 -4.06 6.05
CA VAL A 31 6.88 -4.52 6.87
C VAL A 31 7.81 -3.34 7.20
N ALA A 32 8.22 -2.57 6.21
CA ALA A 32 9.07 -1.40 6.41
C ALA A 32 8.43 -0.36 7.35
N ALA A 33 7.14 -0.04 7.13
CA ALA A 33 6.39 0.89 7.94
C ALA A 33 6.24 0.42 9.40
N MET A 34 5.87 -0.85 9.60
CA MET A 34 5.60 -1.41 10.91
C MET A 34 6.86 -1.67 11.74
N LEU A 35 8.02 -1.90 11.10
CA LEU A 35 9.29 -2.14 11.80
C LEU A 35 10.09 -0.85 12.02
N TYR A 36 10.13 0.02 11.03
CA TYR A 36 11.04 1.16 10.98
C TYR A 36 10.33 2.53 11.03
N GLY A 37 9.00 2.51 11.15
CA GLY A 37 8.19 3.69 11.41
C GLY A 37 7.79 4.49 10.16
N ARG A 38 7.15 5.64 10.42
CA ARG A 38 6.42 6.43 9.42
C ARG A 38 7.27 6.97 8.28
N LYS A 39 8.48 7.43 8.56
CA LYS A 39 9.36 8.00 7.53
C LYS A 39 9.81 6.91 6.54
N THR A 40 10.25 5.77 7.08
CA THR A 40 10.67 4.62 6.26
C THR A 40 9.50 4.06 5.45
N GLY A 41 8.32 3.95 6.08
CA GLY A 41 7.09 3.54 5.39
C GLY A 41 6.72 4.47 4.25
N ALA A 42 6.74 5.78 4.49
CA ALA A 42 6.45 6.79 3.47
C ALA A 42 7.42 6.71 2.28
N VAL A 43 8.72 6.64 2.54
CA VAL A 43 9.75 6.53 1.49
C VAL A 43 9.63 5.21 0.74
N ALA A 44 9.48 4.09 1.44
CA ALA A 44 9.32 2.77 0.83
C ALA A 44 8.09 2.70 -0.09
N GLY A 45 6.98 3.30 0.32
CA GLY A 45 5.75 3.38 -0.48
C GLY A 45 5.88 4.30 -1.67
N ALA A 46 6.23 5.56 -1.41
CA ALA A 46 6.33 6.58 -2.45
C ALA A 46 7.31 6.17 -3.55
N PHE A 47 8.55 5.91 -3.18
CA PHE A 47 9.60 5.58 -4.16
C PHE A 47 9.50 4.13 -4.65
N GLY A 48 9.10 3.18 -3.83
CA GLY A 48 8.99 1.78 -4.24
C GLY A 48 7.95 1.56 -5.33
N MET A 49 6.75 2.11 -5.17
CA MET A 49 5.68 1.96 -6.16
C MET A 49 5.65 3.11 -7.18
N GLY A 50 5.96 4.35 -6.77
CA GLY A 50 6.00 5.47 -7.68
C GLY A 50 7.07 5.33 -8.77
N LEU A 51 8.26 4.82 -8.42
CA LEU A 51 9.29 4.49 -9.42
C LEU A 51 8.87 3.31 -10.30
N PHE A 52 8.16 2.33 -9.75
CA PHE A 52 7.62 1.25 -10.56
C PHE A 52 6.69 1.80 -11.64
N ASP A 53 5.74 2.67 -11.28
CA ASP A 53 4.81 3.26 -12.24
C ASP A 53 5.56 4.09 -13.29
N LEU A 54 6.57 4.85 -12.86
CA LEU A 54 7.37 5.69 -13.75
C LEU A 54 8.10 4.88 -14.85
N PHE A 55 8.65 3.71 -14.48
CA PHE A 55 9.47 2.88 -15.38
C PHE A 55 8.71 1.73 -16.05
N SER A 56 7.48 1.43 -15.64
CA SER A 56 6.70 0.28 -16.14
C SER A 56 5.58 0.66 -17.09
N GLY A 57 5.57 1.89 -17.61
CA GLY A 57 4.55 2.37 -18.55
C GLY A 57 3.28 2.91 -17.87
N TRP A 58 3.28 3.09 -16.54
CA TRP A 58 2.21 3.71 -15.75
C TRP A 58 2.55 5.16 -15.39
N THR A 59 3.28 5.85 -16.24
CA THR A 59 3.86 7.17 -15.96
C THR A 59 2.83 8.22 -15.52
N SER A 60 1.63 8.20 -16.11
CA SER A 60 0.54 9.11 -15.72
C SER A 60 0.03 8.87 -14.29
N TRP A 61 0.23 7.67 -13.77
CA TRP A 61 -0.14 7.28 -12.40
C TRP A 61 0.93 7.62 -11.37
N ALA A 62 2.18 7.68 -11.79
CA ALA A 62 3.32 7.84 -10.89
C ALA A 62 3.16 9.00 -9.89
N PRO A 63 2.76 10.24 -10.27
CA PRO A 63 2.60 11.33 -9.32
C PRO A 63 1.58 11.02 -8.22
N PHE A 64 0.46 10.40 -8.59
CA PHE A 64 -0.59 10.01 -7.65
C PHE A 64 -0.09 8.88 -6.74
N THR A 65 0.58 7.87 -7.29
CA THR A 65 1.13 6.75 -6.55
C THR A 65 2.18 7.21 -5.53
N PHE A 66 3.07 8.15 -5.88
CA PHE A 66 4.01 8.73 -4.94
C PHE A 66 3.31 9.30 -3.70
N VAL A 67 2.23 10.04 -3.89
CA VAL A 67 1.49 10.68 -2.80
C VAL A 67 0.67 9.65 -2.03
N ILE A 68 -0.15 8.85 -2.72
CA ILE A 68 -1.12 7.94 -2.11
C ILE A 68 -0.40 6.84 -1.33
N VAL A 69 0.55 6.16 -1.96
CA VAL A 69 1.24 5.04 -1.32
C VAL A 69 2.27 5.51 -0.29
N GLY A 70 2.83 6.70 -0.50
CA GLY A 70 3.61 7.40 0.51
C GLY A 70 2.78 7.70 1.77
N ALA A 71 1.56 8.22 1.61
CA ALA A 71 0.62 8.47 2.71
C ALA A 71 0.21 7.17 3.42
N MET A 72 -0.05 6.08 2.66
CA MET A 72 -0.32 4.75 3.25
C MET A 72 0.82 4.31 4.16
N GLY A 73 2.06 4.34 3.65
CA GLY A 73 3.25 3.95 4.41
C GLY A 73 3.47 4.83 5.63
N TYR A 74 3.24 6.14 5.49
CA TYR A 74 3.33 7.09 6.60
C TYR A 74 2.33 6.76 7.71
N VAL A 75 1.05 6.56 7.38
CA VAL A 75 0.00 6.28 8.36
C VAL A 75 0.20 4.93 9.04
N VAL A 76 0.54 3.88 8.30
CA VAL A 76 0.85 2.57 8.89
C VAL A 76 2.03 2.65 9.85
N GLY A 77 3.10 3.36 9.47
CA GLY A 77 4.25 3.58 10.33
C GLY A 77 3.94 4.44 11.56
N LEU A 78 3.10 5.48 11.40
CA LEU A 78 2.64 6.31 12.51
C LEU A 78 1.86 5.50 13.55
N MET A 79 0.96 4.61 13.09
CA MET A 79 0.22 3.69 13.94
C MET A 79 1.16 2.72 14.68
N ALA A 80 2.22 2.26 14.03
CA ALA A 80 3.23 1.40 14.64
C ALA A 80 4.06 2.12 15.71
N GLU A 81 4.35 3.42 15.52
CA GLU A 81 5.07 4.26 16.48
C GLU A 81 4.19 4.66 17.68
N LYS A 82 2.98 5.18 17.40
CA LYS A 82 2.09 5.74 18.42
C LYS A 82 1.35 4.69 19.23
N LYS A 83 1.06 3.53 18.63
CA LYS A 83 0.34 2.41 19.26
C LYS A 83 -0.92 2.85 20.01
N PRO A 84 -1.86 3.53 19.35
CA PRO A 84 -3.08 4.03 20.01
C PRO A 84 -3.93 2.91 20.62
N PHE A 85 -3.75 1.68 20.16
CA PHE A 85 -4.39 0.51 20.72
C PHE A 85 -3.39 -0.34 21.50
N ALA A 86 -3.75 -0.72 22.74
CA ALA A 86 -2.90 -1.54 23.61
C ALA A 86 -2.61 -2.93 23.00
N ASN A 87 -3.57 -3.50 22.30
CA ASN A 87 -3.40 -4.77 21.60
C ASN A 87 -2.68 -4.55 20.26
N ALA A 88 -1.49 -5.15 20.13
CA ALA A 88 -0.66 -5.00 18.94
C ALA A 88 -1.33 -5.53 17.65
N THR A 89 -2.10 -6.59 17.74
CA THR A 89 -2.84 -7.16 16.60
C THR A 89 -3.94 -6.21 16.16
N VAL A 90 -4.73 -5.69 17.09
CA VAL A 90 -5.77 -4.68 16.80
C VAL A 90 -5.15 -3.44 16.16
N ASN A 91 -4.03 -2.96 16.72
CA ASN A 91 -3.32 -1.81 16.19
C ASN A 91 -2.88 -2.02 14.74
N ASN A 92 -2.33 -3.20 14.43
CA ASN A 92 -1.91 -3.55 13.07
C ASN A 92 -3.11 -3.70 12.11
N ILE A 93 -4.20 -4.31 12.55
CA ILE A 93 -5.43 -4.44 11.74
C ILE A 93 -6.00 -3.05 11.40
N VAL A 94 -6.14 -2.19 12.38
CA VAL A 94 -6.64 -0.82 12.16
C VAL A 94 -5.73 -0.04 11.23
N SER A 95 -4.41 -0.20 11.33
CA SER A 95 -3.48 0.47 10.41
C SER A 95 -3.63 0.01 8.97
N ILE A 96 -3.91 -1.28 8.74
CA ILE A 96 -4.19 -1.82 7.40
C ILE A 96 -5.53 -1.32 6.87
N LEU A 97 -6.57 -1.26 7.71
CA LEU A 97 -7.87 -0.70 7.32
C LEU A 97 -7.74 0.78 6.92
N LEU A 98 -6.95 1.57 7.65
CA LEU A 98 -6.66 2.96 7.27
C LEU A 98 -5.90 3.02 5.93
N ALA A 99 -4.96 2.12 5.70
CA ALA A 99 -4.25 2.04 4.42
C ALA A 99 -5.22 1.71 3.25
N ILE A 100 -6.19 0.83 3.45
CA ILE A 100 -7.25 0.53 2.47
C ILE A 100 -8.05 1.81 2.16
N VAL A 101 -8.49 2.53 3.17
CA VAL A 101 -9.25 3.78 2.98
C VAL A 101 -8.44 4.80 2.19
N ILE A 102 -7.18 5.04 2.57
CA ILE A 102 -6.28 5.97 1.87
C ILE A 102 -6.11 5.55 0.41
N LYS A 103 -5.89 4.27 0.15
CA LYS A 103 -5.72 3.75 -1.20
C LYS A 103 -6.97 3.93 -2.04
N VAL A 104 -8.12 3.49 -1.53
CA VAL A 104 -9.41 3.56 -2.25
C VAL A 104 -9.75 5.01 -2.56
N VAL A 105 -9.73 5.89 -1.57
CA VAL A 105 -10.05 7.31 -1.75
C VAL A 105 -9.05 7.99 -2.67
N GLY A 106 -7.76 7.76 -2.44
CA GLY A 106 -6.70 8.39 -3.24
C GLY A 106 -6.77 8.01 -4.72
N TYR A 107 -6.86 6.71 -5.02
CA TYR A 107 -6.96 6.27 -6.41
C TYR A 107 -8.31 6.57 -7.04
N TYR A 108 -9.40 6.62 -6.28
CA TYR A 108 -10.67 7.11 -6.79
C TYR A 108 -10.52 8.51 -7.38
N PHE A 109 -9.96 9.45 -6.64
CA PHE A 109 -9.75 10.82 -7.14
C PHE A 109 -8.70 10.90 -8.23
N ALA A 110 -7.62 10.11 -8.15
CA ALA A 110 -6.64 10.02 -9.23
C ALA A 110 -7.28 9.59 -10.55
N GLU A 111 -8.14 8.58 -10.52
CA GLU A 111 -8.87 8.08 -11.68
C GLU A 111 -9.88 9.10 -12.20
N VAL A 112 -10.59 9.81 -11.32
CA VAL A 112 -11.48 10.90 -11.73
C VAL A 112 -10.70 11.95 -12.53
N ILE A 113 -9.51 12.33 -12.06
CA ILE A 113 -8.66 13.32 -12.74
C ILE A 113 -8.15 12.79 -14.08
N LEU A 114 -7.67 11.53 -14.10
CA LEU A 114 -7.08 10.93 -15.30
C LEU A 114 -8.10 10.60 -16.38
N TYR A 115 -9.32 10.20 -16.00
CA TYR A 115 -10.35 9.77 -16.95
C TYR A 115 -11.44 10.81 -17.19
N GLY A 116 -11.50 11.88 -16.39
CA GLY A 116 -12.57 12.86 -16.46
C GLY A 116 -13.97 12.30 -16.19
N ASN A 117 -14.07 11.20 -15.44
CA ASN A 117 -15.30 10.46 -15.21
C ASN A 117 -15.42 10.05 -13.73
N TRP A 118 -16.56 10.38 -13.11
CA TRP A 118 -16.84 10.09 -11.69
C TRP A 118 -17.34 8.66 -11.45
N VAL A 119 -17.78 7.95 -12.48
CA VAL A 119 -18.39 6.62 -12.36
C VAL A 119 -17.34 5.52 -12.58
N ALA A 120 -16.44 5.71 -13.56
CA ALA A 120 -15.42 4.72 -13.91
C ALA A 120 -14.57 4.23 -12.71
N PRO A 121 -14.15 5.10 -11.76
CA PRO A 121 -13.34 4.69 -10.62
C PRO A 121 -13.99 3.69 -9.67
N PHE A 122 -15.31 3.58 -9.64
CA PHE A 122 -15.98 2.56 -8.82
C PHE A 122 -15.55 1.13 -9.18
N GLY A 123 -15.20 0.90 -10.45
CA GLY A 123 -14.73 -0.41 -10.92
C GLY A 123 -13.38 -0.85 -10.33
N SER A 124 -12.52 0.09 -9.91
CA SER A 124 -11.20 -0.22 -9.33
C SER A 124 -11.22 -0.44 -7.82
N ILE A 125 -12.29 -0.03 -7.13
CA ILE A 125 -12.41 -0.14 -5.66
C ILE A 125 -12.21 -1.57 -5.17
N PRO A 126 -12.90 -2.61 -5.70
CA PRO A 126 -12.70 -3.98 -5.24
C PRO A 126 -11.25 -4.45 -5.38
N GLY A 127 -10.60 -4.16 -6.50
CA GLY A 127 -9.20 -4.51 -6.74
C GLY A 127 -8.25 -3.88 -5.73
N ASN A 128 -8.45 -2.60 -5.42
CA ASN A 128 -7.65 -1.89 -4.41
C ASN A 128 -7.84 -2.46 -3.00
N ILE A 129 -9.07 -2.82 -2.61
CA ILE A 129 -9.36 -3.44 -1.32
C ILE A 129 -8.70 -4.82 -1.22
N ILE A 130 -8.88 -5.67 -2.23
CA ILE A 130 -8.30 -7.02 -2.27
C ILE A 130 -6.78 -6.95 -2.19
N GLN A 131 -6.16 -6.08 -2.97
CA GLN A 131 -4.70 -5.95 -3.02
C GLN A 131 -4.09 -5.57 -1.66
N VAL A 132 -4.66 -4.57 -0.97
CA VAL A 132 -4.18 -4.16 0.35
C VAL A 132 -4.55 -5.17 1.41
N GLY A 133 -5.76 -5.75 1.33
CA GLY A 133 -6.25 -6.77 2.26
C GLY A 133 -5.38 -8.03 2.24
N VAL A 134 -5.08 -8.56 1.06
CA VAL A 134 -4.20 -9.74 0.92
C VAL A 134 -2.80 -9.45 1.48
N ALA A 135 -2.21 -8.32 1.12
CA ALA A 135 -0.91 -7.92 1.67
C ALA A 135 -0.95 -7.77 3.20
N GLY A 136 -2.05 -7.20 3.72
CA GLY A 136 -2.29 -7.07 5.15
C GLY A 136 -2.35 -8.41 5.87
N ILE A 137 -3.10 -9.38 5.35
CA ILE A 137 -3.21 -10.73 5.91
C ILE A 137 -1.83 -11.40 5.93
N ILE A 138 -1.09 -11.33 4.82
CA ILE A 138 0.27 -11.89 4.74
C ILE A 138 1.16 -11.28 5.83
N VAL A 139 1.19 -9.96 5.96
CA VAL A 139 2.05 -9.27 6.93
C VAL A 139 1.63 -9.60 8.36
N LEU A 140 0.33 -9.61 8.68
CA LEU A 140 -0.18 -9.92 10.01
C LEU A 140 0.24 -11.30 10.49
N ALA A 141 0.39 -12.27 9.57
CA ALA A 141 0.78 -13.64 9.91
C ALA A 141 2.20 -13.72 10.53
N PHE A 142 3.13 -12.83 10.16
CA PHE A 142 4.52 -12.95 10.60
C PHE A 142 5.13 -11.69 11.24
N ILE A 143 4.47 -10.53 11.17
CA ILE A 143 5.08 -9.25 11.60
C ILE A 143 5.48 -9.24 13.08
N GLN A 144 4.71 -9.91 13.95
CA GLN A 144 5.03 -9.97 15.36
C GLN A 144 6.29 -10.79 15.66
N GLN A 145 6.49 -11.88 14.91
CA GLN A 145 7.71 -12.68 15.00
C GLN A 145 8.90 -11.88 14.49
N LEU A 146 8.75 -11.23 13.36
CA LEU A 146 9.81 -10.41 12.76
C LEU A 146 10.25 -9.26 13.69
N ARG A 147 9.30 -8.62 14.38
CA ARG A 147 9.60 -7.59 15.38
C ARG A 147 10.50 -8.11 16.53
N LYS A 148 10.32 -9.37 16.97
CA LYS A 148 11.15 -9.96 18.02
C LYS A 148 12.61 -10.09 17.56
N TYR A 149 12.80 -10.54 16.32
CA TYR A 149 14.16 -10.66 15.74
C TYR A 149 14.84 -9.30 15.54
N VAL A 150 14.13 -8.32 14.99
CA VAL A 150 14.70 -6.98 14.75
C VAL A 150 15.04 -6.24 16.04
N LYS A 151 14.31 -6.47 17.13
CA LYS A 151 14.65 -5.87 18.45
C LYS A 151 15.82 -6.58 19.16
N ALA A 152 16.17 -7.77 18.74
CA ALA A 152 17.28 -8.54 19.29
C ALA A 152 18.63 -8.22 18.64
N LEU A 153 18.61 -7.47 17.53
CA LEU A 153 19.79 -6.95 16.82
C LEU A 153 20.15 -5.55 17.31
#